data_f3ee3ae05719b9427ec468147aeb7199
#
_entry.id   f3ee3ae05719b9427ec468147aeb7199
#
_cell.length_a   1.000
_cell.length_b   1.000
_cell.length_c   1.000
_cell.angle_alpha   90.00
_cell.angle_beta   90.00
_cell.angle_gamma   90.00
#
_symmetry.space_group_name_H-M   'P 1'
#
loop_
_entity.id
_entity.type
_entity.pdbx_description
1 polymer ?
#
loop_
_entity_poly.entity_id
_entity_poly.type
_entity_poly.pdbx_seq_one_letter_code
_entity_poly.pdbx_strand_id
1 'polypeptide(L)'
;MTDAKVFDELWQVICERAASESSEKSYVRHLLFHEKGIDKSLEKVGEEAVEFILAAKNGVSDKTVGEAADLIFHLMVALKAADVDFELVEEELAVRRAGMHLHD
;
A
#
# COMPACT_ATOMS: atom_id res chain seq x y z
N MET A 1 17.34 -4.20 11.41
CA MET A 1 16.11 -4.65 12.07
C MET A 1 14.97 -3.68 11.75
N THR A 2 13.81 -4.19 11.39
CA THR A 2 12.69 -3.37 10.99
C THR A 2 11.86 -2.91 12.19
N ASP A 3 11.35 -1.70 12.11
CA ASP A 3 10.44 -1.15 13.09
C ASP A 3 9.05 -1.79 12.91
N ALA A 4 8.49 -2.35 13.99
CA ALA A 4 7.17 -2.96 13.95
C ALA A 4 6.05 -1.96 13.64
N LYS A 5 6.34 -0.65 13.76
CA LYS A 5 5.38 0.43 13.53
C LYS A 5 5.43 1.00 12.11
N VAL A 6 6.19 0.39 11.21
CA VAL A 6 6.40 0.97 9.89
C VAL A 6 5.08 1.16 9.14
N PHE A 7 4.14 0.23 9.24
CA PHE A 7 2.84 0.38 8.57
C PHE A 7 2.00 1.50 9.19
N ASP A 8 2.01 1.59 10.52
CA ASP A 8 1.26 2.65 11.21
C ASP A 8 1.78 4.03 10.83
N GLU A 9 3.09 4.18 10.79
CA GLU A 9 3.72 5.45 10.44
C GLU A 9 3.49 5.79 8.96
N LEU A 10 3.61 4.81 8.08
CA LEU A 10 3.36 5.02 6.66
C LEU A 10 1.91 5.41 6.41
N TRP A 11 0.97 4.71 7.07
CA TRP A 11 -0.46 5.05 6.96
C TRP A 11 -0.73 6.47 7.45
N GLN A 12 -0.10 6.86 8.55
CA GLN A 12 -0.23 8.21 9.07
C GLN A 12 0.26 9.25 8.07
N VAL A 13 1.39 9.02 7.42
CA VAL A 13 1.91 9.92 6.38
C VAL A 13 0.92 10.03 5.23
N ILE A 14 0.36 8.91 4.77
CA ILE A 14 -0.62 8.91 3.68
C ILE A 14 -1.84 9.75 4.07
N CYS A 15 -2.35 9.57 5.29
CA CYS A 15 -3.49 10.34 5.79
C CYS A 15 -3.18 11.83 5.90
N GLU A 16 -1.99 12.18 6.37
CA GLU A 16 -1.55 13.57 6.47
C GLU A 16 -1.46 14.24 5.10
N ARG A 17 -0.88 13.53 4.12
CA ARG A 17 -0.77 14.06 2.76
C ARG A 17 -2.16 14.22 2.13
N ALA A 18 -3.07 13.30 2.40
CA ALA A 18 -4.44 13.38 1.90
C ALA A 18 -5.18 14.60 2.47
N ALA A 19 -4.93 14.94 3.72
CA ALA A 19 -5.59 16.04 4.42
C ALA A 19 -4.90 17.39 4.20
N SER A 20 -3.68 17.41 3.69
CA SER A 20 -2.90 18.63 3.52
C SER A 20 -3.52 19.56 2.48
N GLU A 21 -3.58 20.85 2.80
CA GLU A 21 -4.01 21.89 1.84
C GLU A 21 -2.80 22.51 1.15
N SER A 22 -1.62 22.03 1.47
CA SER A 22 -0.37 22.54 0.89
C SER A 22 -0.34 22.29 -0.62
N SER A 23 0.20 23.27 -1.36
CA SER A 23 0.43 23.13 -2.79
C SER A 23 1.72 22.38 -3.10
N GLU A 24 2.43 21.88 -2.09
CA GLU A 24 3.65 21.12 -2.29
C GLU A 24 3.39 19.84 -3.09
N LYS A 25 4.37 19.49 -3.91
CA LYS A 25 4.29 18.29 -4.71
C LYS A 25 4.37 17.07 -3.81
N SER A 26 3.36 16.22 -3.92
CA SER A 26 3.28 14.97 -3.18
C SER A 26 2.76 13.91 -4.13
N TYR A 27 3.46 12.79 -4.20
CA TYR A 27 3.03 11.66 -5.02
C TYR A 27 1.69 11.10 -4.53
N VAL A 28 1.51 11.03 -3.20
CA VAL A 28 0.23 10.59 -2.61
C VAL A 28 -0.90 11.49 -3.09
N ARG A 29 -0.71 12.81 -3.02
CA ARG A 29 -1.73 13.77 -3.48
C ARG A 29 -1.97 13.65 -4.98
N HIS A 30 -0.91 13.44 -5.76
CA HIS A 30 -1.04 13.23 -7.20
C HIS A 30 -1.97 12.06 -7.52
N LEU A 31 -1.84 10.98 -6.76
CA LEU A 31 -2.69 9.80 -6.94
C LEU A 31 -4.12 10.03 -6.45
N LEU A 32 -4.26 10.61 -5.24
CA LEU A 32 -5.57 10.79 -4.61
C LEU A 32 -6.44 11.83 -5.28
N PHE A 33 -5.82 12.88 -5.84
CA PHE A 33 -6.54 13.99 -6.46
C PHE A 33 -6.39 14.03 -7.98
N HIS A 34 -6.09 12.89 -8.56
CA HIS A 34 -5.98 12.75 -10.01
C HIS A 34 -7.36 12.90 -10.65
N GLU A 35 -7.41 13.40 -11.88
CA GLU A 35 -8.67 13.57 -12.61
C GLU A 35 -9.42 12.26 -12.84
N LYS A 36 -8.70 11.13 -12.88
CA LYS A 36 -9.30 9.79 -13.00
C LYS A 36 -9.95 9.32 -11.70
N GLY A 37 -9.82 10.09 -10.62
CA GLY A 37 -10.34 9.69 -9.33
C GLY A 37 -9.67 8.44 -8.81
N ILE A 38 -10.45 7.59 -8.14
CA ILE A 38 -9.95 6.34 -7.56
C ILE A 38 -9.31 5.40 -8.60
N ASP A 39 -9.74 5.49 -9.85
CA ASP A 39 -9.24 4.64 -10.92
C ASP A 39 -7.72 4.76 -11.06
N LYS A 40 -7.16 5.95 -10.84
CA LYS A 40 -5.71 6.13 -10.91
C LYS A 40 -4.98 5.31 -9.85
N SER A 41 -5.46 5.33 -8.61
CA SER A 41 -4.86 4.57 -7.52
C SER A 41 -5.00 3.06 -7.77
N LEU A 42 -6.15 2.62 -8.27
CA LEU A 42 -6.38 1.21 -8.57
C LEU A 42 -5.52 0.73 -9.74
N GLU A 43 -5.37 1.57 -10.76
CA GLU A 43 -4.49 1.31 -11.89
C GLU A 43 -3.06 1.05 -11.43
N LYS A 44 -2.57 1.86 -10.48
CA LYS A 44 -1.21 1.70 -9.95
C LYS A 44 -1.05 0.38 -9.19
N VAL A 45 -2.08 -0.05 -8.45
CA VAL A 45 -2.04 -1.35 -7.78
C VAL A 45 -1.85 -2.47 -8.80
N GLY A 46 -2.60 -2.41 -9.90
CA GLY A 46 -2.48 -3.41 -10.96
C GLY A 46 -1.10 -3.42 -11.60
N GLU A 47 -0.57 -2.23 -11.93
CA GLU A 47 0.76 -2.10 -12.52
C GLU A 47 1.85 -2.66 -11.60
N GLU A 48 1.83 -2.30 -10.32
CA GLU A 48 2.84 -2.73 -9.36
C GLU A 48 2.72 -4.23 -9.06
N ALA A 49 1.51 -4.79 -9.11
CA ALA A 49 1.33 -6.23 -8.95
C ALA A 49 2.04 -6.99 -10.08
N VAL A 50 1.92 -6.53 -11.32
CA VAL A 50 2.60 -7.13 -12.47
C VAL A 50 4.12 -7.01 -12.31
N GLU A 51 4.60 -5.84 -11.92
CA GLU A 51 6.04 -5.60 -11.69
C GLU A 51 6.60 -6.56 -10.63
N PHE A 52 5.85 -6.75 -9.54
CA PHE A 52 6.24 -7.69 -8.49
C PHE A 52 6.31 -9.12 -9.02
N ILE A 53 5.29 -9.54 -9.77
CA ILE A 53 5.24 -10.89 -10.34
C ILE A 53 6.45 -11.15 -11.23
N LEU A 54 6.77 -10.20 -12.10
CA LEU A 54 7.92 -10.33 -13.01
C LEU A 54 9.24 -10.38 -12.25
N ALA A 55 9.42 -9.53 -11.25
CA ALA A 55 10.64 -9.53 -10.44
C ALA A 55 10.82 -10.85 -9.69
N ALA A 56 9.75 -11.34 -9.07
CA ALA A 56 9.78 -12.59 -8.33
C ALA A 56 10.05 -13.78 -9.26
N LYS A 57 9.39 -13.80 -10.42
CA LYS A 57 9.55 -14.86 -11.41
C LYS A 57 10.98 -14.93 -11.93
N ASN A 58 11.62 -13.78 -12.10
CA ASN A 58 12.99 -13.72 -12.60
C ASN A 58 14.04 -13.98 -11.52
N GLY A 59 13.62 -14.12 -10.27
CA GLY A 59 14.51 -14.52 -9.16
C GLY A 59 15.50 -13.47 -8.72
N VAL A 60 15.24 -12.18 -8.97
CA VAL A 60 16.14 -11.11 -8.55
C VAL A 60 15.64 -10.56 -7.21
N SER A 61 16.27 -11.00 -6.11
CA SER A 61 15.82 -10.71 -4.75
C SER A 61 15.63 -9.23 -4.44
N ASP A 62 16.62 -8.41 -4.79
CA ASP A 62 16.56 -6.97 -4.50
C ASP A 62 15.39 -6.29 -5.22
N LYS A 63 15.16 -6.68 -6.46
CA LYS A 63 14.02 -6.16 -7.24
C LYS A 63 12.71 -6.65 -6.66
N THR A 64 12.64 -7.90 -6.24
CA THR A 64 11.44 -8.48 -5.65
C THR A 64 11.04 -7.72 -4.39
N VAL A 65 12.01 -7.40 -3.53
CA VAL A 65 11.77 -6.61 -2.32
C VAL A 65 11.25 -5.22 -2.67
N GLY A 66 11.91 -4.55 -3.61
CA GLY A 66 11.51 -3.21 -4.04
C GLY A 66 10.09 -3.18 -4.61
N GLU A 67 9.78 -4.14 -5.49
CA GLU A 67 8.45 -4.19 -6.10
C GLU A 67 7.37 -4.60 -5.10
N ALA A 68 7.69 -5.45 -4.12
CA ALA A 68 6.76 -5.77 -3.05
C ALA A 68 6.44 -4.52 -2.21
N ALA A 69 7.46 -3.73 -1.89
CA ALA A 69 7.27 -2.48 -1.14
C ALA A 69 6.41 -1.50 -1.94
N ASP A 70 6.66 -1.36 -3.25
CA ASP A 70 5.87 -0.51 -4.12
C ASP A 70 4.41 -0.95 -4.18
N LEU A 71 4.18 -2.25 -4.28
CA LEU A 71 2.83 -2.81 -4.31
C LEU A 71 2.08 -2.50 -3.00
N ILE A 72 2.73 -2.73 -1.86
CA ILE A 72 2.12 -2.46 -0.55
C ILE A 72 1.80 -0.97 -0.42
N PHE A 73 2.73 -0.10 -0.79
CA PHE A 73 2.52 1.34 -0.73
C PHE A 73 1.30 1.77 -1.57
N HIS A 74 1.24 1.31 -2.82
CA HIS A 74 0.13 1.68 -3.71
C HIS A 74 -1.19 1.07 -3.26
N LEU A 75 -1.16 -0.10 -2.64
CA LEU A 75 -2.35 -0.71 -2.05
C LEU A 75 -2.88 0.17 -0.90
N MET A 76 -1.99 0.69 -0.06
CA MET A 76 -2.38 1.57 1.03
C MET A 76 -2.99 2.88 0.50
N VAL A 77 -2.39 3.46 -0.54
CA VAL A 77 -2.95 4.68 -1.16
C VAL A 77 -4.33 4.39 -1.75
N ALA A 78 -4.50 3.23 -2.40
CA ALA A 78 -5.80 2.84 -2.97
C ALA A 78 -6.86 2.64 -1.88
N LEU A 79 -6.47 2.10 -0.73
CA LEU A 79 -7.38 1.98 0.42
C LEU A 79 -7.82 3.36 0.91
N LYS A 80 -6.88 4.31 0.97
CA LYS A 80 -7.22 5.69 1.34
C LYS A 80 -8.19 6.30 0.32
N ALA A 81 -7.96 6.07 -0.96
CA ALA A 81 -8.85 6.54 -2.02
C ALA A 81 -10.25 5.92 -1.89
N ALA A 82 -10.33 4.67 -1.43
CA ALA A 82 -11.59 3.96 -1.22
C ALA A 82 -12.25 4.29 0.12
N ASP A 83 -11.63 5.17 0.90
CA ASP A 83 -12.07 5.55 2.24
C ASP A 83 -12.18 4.35 3.19
N VAL A 84 -11.19 3.46 3.10
CA VAL A 84 -11.07 2.28 3.97
C VAL A 84 -9.80 2.41 4.80
N ASP A 85 -9.94 2.33 6.13
CA ASP A 85 -8.82 2.45 7.04
C ASP A 85 -7.94 1.20 6.97
N PHE A 86 -6.64 1.41 6.84
CA PHE A 86 -5.69 0.31 6.77
C PHE A 86 -5.72 -0.58 8.03
N GLU A 87 -6.06 -0.01 9.18
CA GLU A 87 -6.18 -0.79 10.42
C GLU A 87 -7.18 -1.93 10.28
N LEU A 88 -8.24 -1.75 9.50
CA LEU A 88 -9.23 -2.80 9.26
C LEU A 88 -8.62 -3.99 8.54
N VAL A 89 -7.69 -3.73 7.61
CA VAL A 89 -6.97 -4.79 6.92
C VAL A 89 -6.06 -5.54 7.90
N GLU A 90 -5.37 -4.79 8.76
CA GLU A 90 -4.51 -5.39 9.78
C GLU A 90 -5.31 -6.26 10.75
N GLU A 91 -6.49 -5.79 11.17
CA GLU A 91 -7.38 -6.55 12.05
C GLU A 91 -7.84 -7.84 11.38
N GLU A 92 -8.18 -7.80 10.10
CA GLU A 92 -8.58 -8.98 9.34
C GLU A 92 -7.44 -9.99 9.27
N LEU A 93 -6.22 -9.50 9.04
CA LEU A 93 -5.04 -10.37 9.02
C LEU A 93 -4.76 -10.98 10.40
N ALA A 94 -5.01 -10.23 11.46
CA ALA A 94 -4.85 -10.74 12.82
C ALA A 94 -5.83 -11.89 13.10
N VAL A 95 -7.07 -11.75 12.64
CA VAL A 95 -8.09 -12.81 12.76
C VAL A 95 -7.65 -14.06 11.99
N ARG A 96 -7.20 -13.88 10.76
CA ARG A 96 -6.73 -15.00 9.94
C ARG A 96 -5.50 -15.68 10.54
N ARG A 97 -4.59 -14.88 11.12
CA ARG A 97 -3.40 -15.42 11.79
C ARG A 97 -3.80 -16.35 12.94
N ALA A 98 -4.81 -15.98 13.72
CA ALA A 98 -5.29 -16.82 14.81
C ALA A 98 -5.81 -18.18 14.27
N GLY A 99 -6.54 -18.14 13.16
CA GLY A 99 -7.00 -19.38 12.49
C GLY A 99 -5.84 -20.22 11.95
N MET A 100 -4.83 -19.55 11.39
CA MET A 100 -3.64 -20.25 10.88
C MET A 100 -2.88 -20.96 11.98
N HIS A 101 -2.78 -20.35 13.15
CA HIS A 101 -2.15 -21.01 14.31
C HIS A 101 -2.85 -22.28 14.72
N LEU A 102 -4.16 -22.38 14.46
CA LEU A 102 -4.93 -23.55 14.84
C LEU A 102 -5.00 -24.61 13.74
N HIS A 103 -4.90 -24.23 12.47
CA HIS A 103 -5.21 -25.10 11.34
C HIS A 103 -4.05 -25.28 10.34
N ASP A 104 -3.04 -24.46 10.41
CA ASP A 104 -1.86 -24.58 9.58
C ASP A 104 -0.67 -25.06 10.42
#